data_3f98d3831318d47dcbff429f3c99fdea
#
_entry.id   3f98d3831318d47dcbff429f3c99fdea
#
_cell.length_a   1.000
_cell.length_b   1.000
_cell.length_c   1.000
_cell.angle_alpha   90.00
_cell.angle_beta   90.00
_cell.angle_gamma   90.00
#
_symmetry.space_group_name_H-M   'P 1'
#
loop_
_entity.id
_entity.type
_entity.pdbx_description
1 polymer ?
#
loop_
_entity_poly.entity_id
_entity_poly.type
_entity_poly.pdbx_seq_one_letter_code
_entity_poly.pdbx_strand_id
1 'polypeptide(L)'
;MLIGKRRSIAKLAAGAVVGAVAALGTRAAWRAWQRFDLHVFPRTMFGRALVYTVRDAAGDPVRVLNVGGGYQSATYLGDRWAEPALAYYRAFDRMFEAEGSGSGGADGAAVTGGFRIRRVLMLGGGGCSYPRHLLAARGGVSIDVVERDPAIAAIARRLFFVDRLEHLLAERGEQDRFRLIIDDALAYLRACARSYDAIINDVYVGTAAVPGLNGAEAARLAKSRLVPGGLYLSNAVAEPSEEGYAALLGYTRELGAVFARVHVIAANDSDFGGEDNYLVIATDGDYAFSDVIPFAE
;
A
#
# COMPACT_ATOMS: atom_id res chain seq x y z
N MET A 1 -25.94 4.70 19.18
CA MET A 1 -26.82 4.07 18.18
C MET A 1 -26.88 4.89 16.88
N LEU A 2 -25.71 5.37 16.36
CA LEU A 2 -25.62 6.19 15.13
C LEU A 2 -24.48 5.75 14.19
N ILE A 3 -23.72 4.70 14.52
CA ILE A 3 -22.56 4.22 13.76
C ILE A 3 -22.96 3.26 12.61
N GLY A 4 -24.17 2.67 12.68
CA GLY A 4 -24.61 1.66 11.69
C GLY A 4 -25.08 2.21 10.33
N LYS A 5 -25.30 3.52 10.18
CA LYS A 5 -25.90 4.08 8.94
C LYS A 5 -24.90 4.52 7.87
N ARG A 6 -23.61 4.71 8.18
CA ARG A 6 -22.60 5.15 7.20
C ARG A 6 -22.03 4.03 6.33
N ARG A 7 -22.04 2.77 6.81
CA ARG A 7 -21.62 1.58 6.02
C ARG A 7 -22.45 1.33 4.75
N SER A 8 -23.68 1.88 4.70
CA SER A 8 -24.60 1.71 3.55
C SER A 8 -24.28 2.62 2.34
N ILE A 9 -23.66 3.78 2.54
CA ILE A 9 -23.66 4.82 1.50
C ILE A 9 -22.59 4.52 0.42
N ALA A 10 -21.41 4.07 0.79
CA ALA A 10 -20.37 3.74 -0.20
C ALA A 10 -20.68 2.43 -0.96
N LYS A 11 -21.20 1.41 -0.28
CA LYS A 11 -21.70 0.19 -0.94
C LYS A 11 -22.96 0.44 -1.78
N LEU A 12 -23.82 1.35 -1.35
CA LEU A 12 -25.00 1.80 -2.10
C LEU A 12 -24.61 2.68 -3.30
N ALA A 13 -23.58 3.52 -3.20
CA ALA A 13 -23.15 4.34 -4.33
C ALA A 13 -22.54 3.50 -5.46
N ALA A 14 -21.67 2.53 -5.16
CA ALA A 14 -21.14 1.63 -6.17
C ALA A 14 -22.20 0.70 -6.76
N GLY A 15 -23.08 0.15 -5.94
CA GLY A 15 -24.21 -0.67 -6.39
C GLY A 15 -25.30 0.14 -7.15
N ALA A 16 -25.56 1.37 -6.73
CA ALA A 16 -26.53 2.26 -7.39
C ALA A 16 -26.03 2.77 -8.74
N VAL A 17 -24.72 3.01 -8.90
CA VAL A 17 -24.11 3.41 -10.18
C VAL A 17 -24.19 2.26 -11.20
N VAL A 18 -23.88 1.04 -10.79
CA VAL A 18 -23.99 -0.14 -11.66
C VAL A 18 -25.47 -0.46 -11.97
N GLY A 19 -26.37 -0.29 -11.01
CA GLY A 19 -27.80 -0.48 -11.20
C GLY A 19 -28.47 0.61 -12.04
N ALA A 20 -28.07 1.88 -11.89
CA ALA A 20 -28.59 3.00 -12.66
C ALA A 20 -28.14 2.96 -14.14
N VAL A 21 -26.93 2.47 -14.42
CA VAL A 21 -26.44 2.27 -15.77
C VAL A 21 -27.23 1.17 -16.52
N ALA A 22 -27.72 0.15 -15.78
CA ALA A 22 -28.57 -0.89 -16.35
C ALA A 22 -30.02 -0.45 -16.60
N ALA A 23 -30.50 0.59 -15.92
CA ALA A 23 -31.89 1.03 -15.95
C ALA A 23 -32.16 2.26 -16.88
N LEU A 24 -31.12 2.98 -17.30
CA LEU A 24 -31.25 4.17 -18.14
C LEU A 24 -30.92 3.84 -19.59
N GLY A 25 -31.80 4.26 -20.52
CA GLY A 25 -31.58 4.08 -21.96
C GLY A 25 -30.25 4.65 -22.43
N THR A 26 -29.69 4.10 -23.50
CA THR A 26 -28.30 4.19 -23.97
C THR A 26 -27.63 5.58 -23.94
N ARG A 27 -28.37 6.68 -24.18
CA ARG A 27 -27.81 8.05 -24.17
C ARG A 27 -27.65 8.63 -22.76
N ALA A 28 -28.55 8.32 -21.83
CA ALA A 28 -28.47 8.79 -20.46
C ALA A 28 -27.40 7.98 -19.68
N ALA A 29 -27.29 6.69 -19.96
CA ALA A 29 -26.24 5.83 -19.45
C ALA A 29 -24.85 6.29 -19.95
N TRP A 30 -24.73 6.66 -21.22
CA TRP A 30 -23.49 7.21 -21.78
C TRP A 30 -23.07 8.54 -21.14
N ARG A 31 -24.02 9.45 -20.89
CA ARG A 31 -23.76 10.71 -20.20
C ARG A 31 -23.42 10.52 -18.70
N ALA A 32 -24.06 9.57 -18.03
CA ALA A 32 -23.71 9.18 -16.67
C ALA A 32 -22.31 8.54 -16.62
N TRP A 33 -22.02 7.67 -17.57
CA TRP A 33 -20.69 7.05 -17.75
C TRP A 33 -19.57 8.10 -17.89
N GLN A 34 -19.77 9.10 -18.77
CA GLN A 34 -18.80 10.19 -18.94
C GLN A 34 -18.61 11.06 -17.69
N ARG A 35 -19.64 11.17 -16.83
CA ARG A 35 -19.54 11.91 -15.57
C ARG A 35 -18.72 11.21 -14.49
N PHE A 36 -18.68 9.88 -14.52
CA PHE A 36 -17.97 9.08 -13.52
C PHE A 36 -16.60 8.59 -13.98
N ASP A 37 -16.19 8.92 -15.21
CA ASP A 37 -14.91 8.43 -15.77
C ASP A 37 -14.73 6.91 -15.51
N LEU A 38 -15.79 6.14 -15.78
CA LEU A 38 -15.83 4.72 -15.46
C LEU A 38 -15.17 3.88 -16.55
N HIS A 39 -14.12 3.14 -16.16
CA HIS A 39 -13.46 2.14 -16.99
C HIS A 39 -13.71 0.74 -16.42
N VAL A 40 -14.07 -0.19 -17.28
CA VAL A 40 -14.34 -1.59 -16.91
C VAL A 40 -13.31 -2.49 -17.57
N PHE A 41 -12.59 -3.24 -16.76
CA PHE A 41 -11.64 -4.27 -17.18
C PHE A 41 -12.21 -5.63 -16.80
N PRO A 42 -12.75 -6.40 -17.77
CA PRO A 42 -13.51 -7.60 -17.47
C PRO A 42 -12.66 -8.74 -16.92
N ARG A 43 -11.35 -8.71 -17.16
CA ARG A 43 -10.43 -9.80 -16.81
C ARG A 43 -9.17 -9.25 -16.18
N THR A 44 -8.98 -9.57 -14.90
CA THR A 44 -7.73 -9.54 -14.16
C THR A 44 -7.54 -10.91 -13.49
N MET A 45 -6.40 -11.16 -12.88
CA MET A 45 -6.18 -12.41 -12.13
C MET A 45 -7.14 -12.55 -10.94
N PHE A 46 -7.65 -11.41 -10.44
CA PHE A 46 -8.51 -11.34 -9.24
C PHE A 46 -9.96 -10.95 -9.57
N GLY A 47 -10.37 -11.16 -10.82
CA GLY A 47 -11.72 -10.86 -11.27
C GLY A 47 -11.82 -9.58 -12.09
N ARG A 48 -13.00 -8.95 -12.07
CA ARG A 48 -13.25 -7.71 -12.79
C ARG A 48 -12.64 -6.53 -12.05
N ALA A 49 -11.92 -5.67 -12.77
CA ALA A 49 -11.50 -4.39 -12.25
C ALA A 49 -12.39 -3.25 -12.77
N LEU A 50 -12.70 -2.31 -11.87
CA LEU A 50 -13.40 -1.07 -12.16
C LEU A 50 -12.48 0.09 -11.77
N VAL A 51 -12.34 1.06 -12.65
CA VAL A 51 -11.69 2.33 -12.34
C VAL A 51 -12.73 3.42 -12.56
N TYR A 52 -12.93 4.26 -11.54
CA TYR A 52 -13.91 5.33 -11.57
C TYR A 52 -13.46 6.49 -10.69
N THR A 53 -14.05 7.67 -10.93
CA THR A 53 -13.74 8.87 -10.14
C THR A 53 -14.85 9.15 -9.16
N VAL A 54 -14.48 9.39 -7.90
CA VAL A 54 -15.35 9.87 -6.82
C VAL A 54 -14.85 11.24 -6.34
N ARG A 55 -15.57 11.85 -5.41
CA ARG A 55 -15.10 13.05 -4.71
C ARG A 55 -14.87 12.71 -3.25
N ASP A 56 -13.77 13.23 -2.71
CA ASP A 56 -13.49 13.16 -1.27
C ASP A 56 -14.38 14.15 -0.49
N ALA A 57 -14.19 14.23 0.83
CA ALA A 57 -14.94 15.13 1.70
C ALA A 57 -14.74 16.62 1.39
N ALA A 58 -13.60 16.99 0.82
CA ALA A 58 -13.29 18.35 0.35
C ALA A 58 -13.86 18.66 -1.04
N GLY A 59 -14.39 17.65 -1.74
CA GLY A 59 -14.92 17.76 -3.09
C GLY A 59 -13.89 17.53 -4.19
N ASP A 60 -12.67 17.15 -3.85
CA ASP A 60 -11.60 16.88 -4.80
C ASP A 60 -11.82 15.56 -5.55
N PRO A 61 -11.48 15.50 -6.85
CA PRO A 61 -11.67 14.29 -7.63
C PRO A 61 -10.60 13.25 -7.28
N VAL A 62 -11.06 12.07 -6.88
CA VAL A 62 -10.23 10.91 -6.54
C VAL A 62 -10.57 9.75 -7.48
N ARG A 63 -9.59 9.24 -8.20
CA ARG A 63 -9.72 8.05 -9.01
C ARG A 63 -9.46 6.82 -8.15
N VAL A 64 -10.34 5.84 -8.24
CA VAL A 64 -10.32 4.61 -7.45
C VAL A 64 -10.16 3.41 -8.34
N LEU A 65 -9.34 2.45 -7.93
CA LEU A 65 -9.26 1.10 -8.47
C LEU A 65 -10.00 0.14 -7.54
N ASN A 66 -11.01 -0.52 -8.06
CA ASN A 66 -11.74 -1.59 -7.37
C ASN A 66 -11.54 -2.90 -8.13
N VAL A 67 -11.14 -3.96 -7.44
CA VAL A 67 -10.91 -5.28 -8.03
C VAL A 67 -11.65 -6.32 -7.19
N GLY A 68 -12.48 -7.12 -7.84
CA GLY A 68 -13.24 -8.17 -7.16
C GLY A 68 -14.20 -7.66 -6.08
N GLY A 69 -14.57 -6.36 -6.11
CA GLY A 69 -15.43 -5.71 -5.12
C GLY A 69 -14.68 -5.01 -3.97
N GLY A 70 -13.35 -5.16 -3.86
CA GLY A 70 -12.51 -4.47 -2.87
C GLY A 70 -11.80 -3.24 -3.45
N TYR A 71 -11.59 -2.21 -2.63
CA TYR A 71 -10.76 -1.06 -2.97
C TYR A 71 -9.29 -1.47 -2.95
N GLN A 72 -8.58 -1.29 -4.07
CA GLN A 72 -7.17 -1.68 -4.18
C GLN A 72 -6.23 -0.48 -4.23
N SER A 73 -6.71 0.67 -4.70
CA SER A 73 -5.90 1.88 -4.77
C SER A 73 -6.76 3.11 -5.02
N ALA A 74 -6.25 4.28 -4.62
CA ALA A 74 -6.83 5.56 -4.93
C ALA A 74 -5.76 6.59 -5.28
N THR A 75 -6.09 7.60 -6.10
CA THR A 75 -5.20 8.68 -6.46
C THR A 75 -5.98 9.97 -6.71
N TYR A 76 -5.44 11.09 -6.25
CA TYR A 76 -5.93 12.40 -6.69
C TYR A 76 -5.64 12.62 -8.16
N LEU A 77 -6.49 13.44 -8.80
CA LEU A 77 -6.31 13.88 -10.18
C LEU A 77 -5.66 15.28 -10.24
N GLY A 78 -5.24 15.70 -11.44
CA GLY A 78 -4.65 17.01 -11.67
C GLY A 78 -3.26 17.15 -11.04
N ASP A 79 -3.03 18.27 -10.35
CA ASP A 79 -1.71 18.60 -9.79
C ASP A 79 -1.36 17.78 -8.54
N ARG A 80 -2.38 17.24 -7.87
CA ARG A 80 -2.23 16.38 -6.69
C ARG A 80 -1.93 14.90 -7.01
N TRP A 81 -1.64 14.57 -8.26
CA TRP A 81 -1.47 13.20 -8.76
C TRP A 81 -0.45 12.33 -7.99
N ALA A 82 0.52 12.96 -7.34
CA ALA A 82 1.53 12.27 -6.52
C ALA A 82 1.19 12.26 -5.03
N GLU A 83 0.12 12.94 -4.60
CA GLU A 83 -0.32 12.91 -3.21
C GLU A 83 -1.02 11.60 -2.90
N PRO A 84 -0.78 10.98 -1.72
CA PRO A 84 -1.51 9.80 -1.29
C PRO A 84 -2.96 10.17 -0.98
N ALA A 85 -3.89 9.51 -1.64
CA ALA A 85 -5.32 9.69 -1.40
C ALA A 85 -5.82 8.86 -0.21
N LEU A 86 -5.12 7.79 0.17
CA LEU A 86 -5.43 6.97 1.33
C LEU A 86 -4.42 7.24 2.44
N ALA A 87 -4.89 7.43 3.68
CA ALA A 87 -4.05 7.84 4.80
C ALA A 87 -2.98 6.80 5.14
N TYR A 88 -3.28 5.51 5.01
CA TYR A 88 -2.33 4.44 5.33
C TYR A 88 -1.06 4.48 4.46
N TYR A 89 -1.14 5.02 3.23
CA TYR A 89 0.05 5.21 2.42
C TYR A 89 1.04 6.19 3.06
N ARG A 90 0.55 7.22 3.76
CA ARG A 90 1.41 8.17 4.48
C ARG A 90 2.08 7.51 5.68
N ALA A 91 1.44 6.49 6.27
CA ALA A 91 2.03 5.76 7.37
C ALA A 91 3.33 5.05 6.98
N PHE A 92 3.50 4.64 5.72
CA PHE A 92 4.78 4.06 5.27
C PHE A 92 5.96 5.04 5.37
N ASP A 93 5.72 6.35 5.36
CA ASP A 93 6.79 7.34 5.56
C ASP A 93 7.41 7.29 6.96
N ARG A 94 6.77 6.59 7.92
CA ARG A 94 7.36 6.31 9.24
C ARG A 94 8.71 5.57 9.17
N MET A 95 8.99 4.87 8.06
CA MET A 95 10.30 4.25 7.87
C MET A 95 11.45 5.25 7.94
N PHE A 96 11.21 6.52 7.59
CA PHE A 96 12.24 7.57 7.63
C PHE A 96 12.52 8.08 9.04
N GLU A 97 11.69 7.76 10.04
CA GLU A 97 11.98 8.06 11.45
C GLU A 97 13.16 7.24 11.98
N ALA A 98 13.48 6.10 11.32
CA ALA A 98 14.67 5.32 11.64
C ALA A 98 15.98 5.95 11.14
N GLU A 99 15.91 6.97 10.25
CA GLU A 99 17.11 7.61 9.70
C GLU A 99 17.86 8.43 10.77
N GLY A 100 19.17 8.34 10.72
CA GLY A 100 20.05 9.09 11.65
C GLY A 100 20.19 8.43 13.02
N SER A 101 19.37 7.43 13.37
CA SER A 101 19.54 6.65 14.58
C SER A 101 20.75 5.73 14.39
N GLY A 102 21.70 5.77 15.31
CA GLY A 102 22.84 4.87 15.31
C GLY A 102 22.34 3.45 15.60
N SER A 103 22.28 2.59 14.57
CA SER A 103 21.95 1.20 14.75
C SER A 103 23.12 0.51 15.46
N GLY A 104 23.05 0.40 16.77
CA GLY A 104 23.79 -0.62 17.50
C GLY A 104 23.18 -1.97 17.13
N GLY A 105 23.74 -2.67 16.13
CA GLY A 105 23.39 -4.06 15.89
C GLY A 105 23.68 -4.89 17.15
N ALA A 106 22.96 -6.01 17.33
CA ALA A 106 23.17 -6.94 18.47
C ALA A 106 24.63 -7.37 18.68
N ASP A 107 25.51 -7.14 17.71
CA ASP A 107 26.93 -7.48 17.73
C ASP A 107 27.86 -6.29 18.01
N GLY A 108 27.34 -5.12 18.42
CA GLY A 108 28.17 -4.01 18.89
C GLY A 108 29.00 -3.27 17.83
N ALA A 109 28.85 -3.57 16.56
CA ALA A 109 29.49 -2.84 15.47
C ALA A 109 28.77 -1.51 15.24
N ALA A 110 29.35 -0.42 15.74
CA ALA A 110 28.88 0.93 15.42
C ALA A 110 29.02 1.19 13.94
N VAL A 111 27.93 1.29 13.21
CA VAL A 111 27.91 1.78 11.84
C VAL A 111 28.17 3.29 11.90
N THR A 112 29.39 3.69 11.54
CA THR A 112 29.77 5.09 11.40
C THR A 112 29.05 5.70 10.21
N GLY A 113 27.94 6.37 10.48
CA GLY A 113 27.09 7.01 9.48
C GLY A 113 25.67 6.45 9.49
N GLY A 114 24.82 6.91 10.40
CA GLY A 114 23.48 6.44 10.72
C GLY A 114 22.68 5.75 9.60
N PHE A 115 21.74 4.88 9.97
CA PHE A 115 20.86 4.16 9.05
C PHE A 115 20.18 5.12 8.07
N ARG A 116 20.05 4.71 6.81
CA ARG A 116 19.39 5.50 5.77
C ARG A 116 18.60 4.63 4.82
N ILE A 117 17.41 5.11 4.43
CA ILE A 117 16.56 4.46 3.44
C ILE A 117 16.95 4.95 2.03
N ARG A 118 17.51 4.06 1.24
CA ARG A 118 17.90 4.32 -0.16
C ARG A 118 17.21 3.37 -1.14
N ARG A 119 16.96 2.14 -0.72
CA ARG A 119 16.33 1.12 -1.56
C ARG A 119 15.15 0.52 -0.83
N VAL A 120 13.99 0.66 -1.43
CA VAL A 120 12.72 0.13 -0.93
C VAL A 120 12.25 -0.97 -1.86
N LEU A 121 11.71 -2.04 -1.32
CA LEU A 121 10.91 -3.01 -2.04
C LEU A 121 9.45 -2.88 -1.58
N MET A 122 8.52 -2.82 -2.52
CA MET A 122 7.10 -2.89 -2.22
C MET A 122 6.51 -4.15 -2.86
N LEU A 123 5.94 -5.01 -2.03
CA LEU A 123 5.16 -6.17 -2.42
C LEU A 123 3.70 -5.76 -2.49
N GLY A 124 3.09 -5.92 -3.68
CA GLY A 124 1.79 -5.37 -4.01
C GLY A 124 1.92 -3.96 -4.60
N GLY A 125 1.57 -3.82 -5.88
CA GLY A 125 1.67 -2.55 -6.61
C GLY A 125 0.36 -1.80 -6.65
N GLY A 126 -0.73 -2.50 -6.93
CA GLY A 126 -2.03 -1.90 -7.19
C GLY A 126 -1.94 -0.74 -8.19
N GLY A 127 -2.40 0.45 -7.79
CA GLY A 127 -2.25 1.69 -8.58
C GLY A 127 -0.90 2.40 -8.41
N CYS A 128 0.07 1.81 -7.72
CA CYS A 128 1.38 2.41 -7.40
C CYS A 128 1.28 3.80 -6.75
N SER A 129 0.29 4.01 -5.88
CA SER A 129 0.05 5.33 -5.27
C SER A 129 1.18 5.72 -4.32
N TYR A 130 1.61 4.80 -3.45
CA TYR A 130 2.74 5.07 -2.56
C TYR A 130 4.08 5.25 -3.32
N PRO A 131 4.47 4.40 -4.28
CA PRO A 131 5.69 4.62 -5.07
C PRO A 131 5.76 6.00 -5.73
N ARG A 132 4.64 6.50 -6.27
CA ARG A 132 4.58 7.85 -6.86
C ARG A 132 4.81 8.94 -5.83
N HIS A 133 4.15 8.83 -4.67
CA HIS A 133 4.35 9.75 -3.55
C HIS A 133 5.83 9.78 -3.12
N LEU A 134 6.39 8.61 -2.84
CA LEU A 134 7.76 8.46 -2.39
C LEU A 134 8.76 9.13 -3.34
N LEU A 135 8.66 8.81 -4.63
CA LEU A 135 9.62 9.28 -5.63
C LEU A 135 9.44 10.75 -6.01
N ALA A 136 8.22 11.29 -5.89
CA ALA A 136 7.96 12.71 -6.09
C ALA A 136 8.45 13.56 -4.91
N ALA A 137 8.30 13.05 -3.67
CA ALA A 137 8.63 13.78 -2.45
C ALA A 137 10.10 13.67 -2.04
N ARG A 138 10.79 12.58 -2.39
CA ARG A 138 12.14 12.30 -1.88
C ARG A 138 13.15 12.02 -3.01
N GLY A 139 14.26 12.75 -2.99
CA GLY A 139 15.45 12.43 -3.79
C GLY A 139 16.28 11.30 -3.16
N GLY A 140 17.10 10.63 -3.97
CA GLY A 140 18.08 9.64 -3.47
C GLY A 140 17.49 8.30 -3.00
N VAL A 141 16.18 8.10 -3.09
CA VAL A 141 15.49 6.83 -2.80
C VAL A 141 15.08 6.18 -4.10
N SER A 142 15.23 4.86 -4.19
CA SER A 142 14.70 4.02 -5.27
C SER A 142 13.71 3.00 -4.72
N ILE A 143 12.74 2.59 -5.55
CA ILE A 143 11.75 1.60 -5.17
C ILE A 143 11.55 0.57 -6.29
N ASP A 144 11.65 -0.70 -5.93
CA ASP A 144 11.20 -1.83 -6.73
C ASP A 144 9.78 -2.21 -6.28
N VAL A 145 8.84 -2.32 -7.21
CA VAL A 145 7.44 -2.69 -6.94
C VAL A 145 7.16 -4.02 -7.61
N VAL A 146 6.70 -5.00 -6.85
CA VAL A 146 6.31 -6.31 -7.37
C VAL A 146 4.79 -6.40 -7.42
N GLU A 147 4.24 -6.47 -8.63
CA GLU A 147 2.82 -6.63 -8.89
C GLU A 147 2.60 -7.93 -9.66
N ARG A 148 1.71 -8.78 -9.15
CA ARG A 148 1.48 -10.10 -9.72
C ARG A 148 0.66 -10.06 -11.00
N ASP A 149 -0.30 -9.12 -11.08
CA ASP A 149 -1.25 -9.04 -12.18
C ASP A 149 -0.79 -8.05 -13.26
N PRO A 150 -0.41 -8.53 -14.46
CA PRO A 150 -0.02 -7.65 -15.56
C PRO A 150 -1.14 -6.71 -16.02
N ALA A 151 -2.41 -7.08 -15.83
CA ALA A 151 -3.53 -6.22 -16.16
C ALA A 151 -3.64 -5.05 -15.16
N ILE A 152 -3.41 -5.30 -13.87
CA ILE A 152 -3.36 -4.25 -12.86
C ILE A 152 -2.17 -3.31 -13.11
N ALA A 153 -0.99 -3.84 -13.43
CA ALA A 153 0.16 -3.02 -13.79
C ALA A 153 -0.10 -2.13 -15.03
N ALA A 154 -0.80 -2.65 -16.04
CA ALA A 154 -1.21 -1.87 -17.21
C ALA A 154 -2.22 -0.78 -16.85
N ILE A 155 -3.16 -1.06 -15.95
CA ILE A 155 -4.12 -0.07 -15.42
C ILE A 155 -3.36 1.02 -14.65
N ALA A 156 -2.39 0.63 -13.80
CA ALA A 156 -1.57 1.57 -13.04
C ALA A 156 -0.83 2.56 -13.96
N ARG A 157 -0.20 2.07 -15.03
CA ARG A 157 0.45 2.94 -16.01
C ARG A 157 -0.52 3.93 -16.63
N ARG A 158 -1.59 3.45 -17.21
CA ARG A 158 -2.51 4.28 -18.02
C ARG A 158 -3.39 5.22 -17.21
N LEU A 159 -3.86 4.78 -16.04
CA LEU A 159 -4.91 5.48 -15.28
C LEU A 159 -4.45 5.98 -13.91
N PHE A 160 -3.34 5.47 -13.37
CA PHE A 160 -2.80 5.87 -12.08
C PHE A 160 -1.42 6.53 -12.19
N PHE A 161 -1.15 7.18 -13.32
CA PHE A 161 0.00 8.07 -13.54
C PHE A 161 1.39 7.42 -13.40
N VAL A 162 1.51 6.10 -13.50
CA VAL A 162 2.83 5.45 -13.51
C VAL A 162 3.62 5.87 -14.75
N ASP A 163 2.98 5.94 -15.93
CA ASP A 163 3.64 6.45 -17.15
C ASP A 163 4.16 7.89 -16.96
N ARG A 164 3.38 8.74 -16.26
CA ARG A 164 3.81 10.11 -15.93
C ARG A 164 5.01 10.13 -15.00
N LEU A 165 5.05 9.23 -14.00
CA LEU A 165 6.18 9.09 -13.10
C LEU A 165 7.43 8.64 -13.87
N GLU A 166 7.31 7.58 -14.69
CA GLU A 166 8.42 7.06 -15.49
C GLU A 166 9.01 8.14 -16.42
N HIS A 167 8.14 8.94 -17.03
CA HIS A 167 8.55 10.06 -17.88
C HIS A 167 9.29 11.16 -17.07
N LEU A 168 8.73 11.58 -15.94
CA LEU A 168 9.34 12.56 -15.05
C LEU A 168 10.72 12.12 -14.56
N LEU A 169 10.88 10.84 -14.20
CA LEU A 169 12.18 10.31 -13.78
C LEU A 169 13.18 10.25 -14.93
N ALA A 170 12.72 9.91 -16.15
CA ALA A 170 13.58 9.90 -17.33
C ALA A 170 14.08 11.30 -17.69
N GLU A 171 13.21 12.32 -17.63
CA GLU A 171 13.59 13.74 -17.86
C GLU A 171 14.65 14.22 -16.85
N ARG A 172 14.67 13.63 -15.63
CA ARG A 172 15.65 13.95 -14.59
C ARG A 172 16.93 13.08 -14.66
N GLY A 173 16.97 12.10 -15.57
CA GLY A 173 18.06 11.11 -15.59
C GLY A 173 18.01 10.13 -14.40
N GLU A 174 16.86 9.95 -13.78
CA GLU A 174 16.63 9.17 -12.55
C GLU A 174 15.79 7.89 -12.81
N GLN A 175 15.71 7.41 -14.05
CA GLN A 175 14.85 6.28 -14.45
C GLN A 175 15.11 5.01 -13.63
N ASP A 176 16.31 4.82 -13.13
CA ASP A 176 16.70 3.64 -12.33
C ASP A 176 16.11 3.65 -10.92
N ARG A 177 15.46 4.76 -10.51
CA ARG A 177 14.84 4.88 -9.19
C ARG A 177 13.50 4.15 -9.08
N PHE A 178 12.87 3.79 -10.19
CA PHE A 178 11.59 3.08 -10.21
C PHE A 178 11.64 1.84 -11.09
N ARG A 179 11.17 0.72 -10.54
CA ARG A 179 10.97 -0.51 -11.30
C ARG A 179 9.65 -1.15 -10.93
N LEU A 180 8.79 -1.38 -11.93
CA LEU A 180 7.56 -2.17 -11.79
C LEU A 180 7.81 -3.57 -12.39
N ILE A 181 7.81 -4.57 -11.52
CA ILE A 181 8.18 -5.95 -11.80
C ILE A 181 6.89 -6.79 -11.77
N ILE A 182 6.64 -7.54 -12.84
CA ILE A 182 5.50 -8.47 -12.91
C ILE A 182 5.98 -9.82 -12.41
N ASP A 183 5.65 -10.14 -11.14
CA ASP A 183 6.04 -11.40 -10.51
C ASP A 183 5.18 -11.68 -9.28
N ASP A 184 5.20 -12.93 -8.81
CA ASP A 184 4.66 -13.30 -7.50
C ASP A 184 5.60 -12.82 -6.39
N ALA A 185 5.05 -12.22 -5.33
CA ALA A 185 5.83 -11.62 -4.25
C ALA A 185 6.76 -12.61 -3.54
N LEU A 186 6.28 -13.84 -3.25
CA LEU A 186 7.11 -14.86 -2.61
C LEU A 186 8.16 -15.42 -3.58
N ALA A 187 7.80 -15.62 -4.85
CA ALA A 187 8.75 -16.05 -5.86
C ALA A 187 9.87 -15.03 -6.03
N TYR A 188 9.52 -13.75 -6.09
CA TYR A 188 10.48 -12.67 -6.15
C TYR A 188 11.41 -12.64 -4.92
N LEU A 189 10.86 -12.69 -3.71
CA LEU A 189 11.68 -12.73 -2.48
C LEU A 189 12.64 -13.92 -2.44
N ARG A 190 12.25 -15.08 -2.96
CA ARG A 190 13.11 -16.26 -3.04
C ARG A 190 14.25 -16.10 -4.06
N ALA A 191 13.96 -15.52 -5.21
CA ALA A 191 14.88 -15.41 -6.33
C ALA A 191 15.76 -14.15 -6.30
N CYS A 192 15.29 -13.07 -5.64
CA CYS A 192 15.95 -11.77 -5.65
C CYS A 192 17.31 -11.82 -4.94
N ALA A 193 18.36 -11.34 -5.62
CA ALA A 193 19.70 -11.20 -5.04
C ALA A 193 19.95 -9.81 -4.41
N ARG A 194 19.01 -8.87 -4.55
CA ARG A 194 19.15 -7.51 -4.01
C ARG A 194 18.84 -7.47 -2.52
N SER A 195 19.51 -6.56 -1.80
CA SER A 195 19.15 -6.20 -0.45
C SER A 195 18.49 -4.82 -0.42
N TYR A 196 17.56 -4.64 0.52
CA TYR A 196 16.74 -3.45 0.68
C TYR A 196 16.89 -2.88 2.09
N ASP A 197 16.75 -1.56 2.22
CA ASP A 197 16.75 -0.88 3.51
C ASP A 197 15.35 -0.99 4.16
N ALA A 198 14.30 -1.02 3.32
CA ALA A 198 12.94 -1.26 3.75
C ALA A 198 12.20 -2.18 2.77
N ILE A 199 11.35 -3.05 3.29
CA ILE A 199 10.42 -3.89 2.53
C ILE A 199 9.01 -3.60 3.02
N ILE A 200 8.13 -3.17 2.12
CA ILE A 200 6.72 -2.91 2.38
C ILE A 200 5.90 -4.08 1.87
N ASN A 201 5.08 -4.67 2.74
CA ASN A 201 4.08 -5.67 2.38
C ASN A 201 2.69 -5.03 2.39
N ASP A 202 2.15 -4.81 1.20
CA ASP A 202 0.81 -4.25 0.96
C ASP A 202 0.04 -5.16 -0.01
N VAL A 203 0.05 -6.47 0.25
CA VAL A 203 -0.55 -7.48 -0.64
C VAL A 203 -1.89 -7.94 -0.10
N TYR A 204 -2.95 -7.60 -0.85
CA TYR A 204 -4.33 -7.97 -0.56
C TYR A 204 -5.02 -8.50 -1.81
N VAL A 205 -6.02 -9.37 -1.59
CA VAL A 205 -7.01 -9.77 -2.60
C VAL A 205 -8.38 -9.40 -2.06
N GLY A 206 -8.99 -8.37 -2.64
CA GLY A 206 -10.16 -7.73 -2.04
C GLY A 206 -9.79 -7.07 -0.71
N THR A 207 -10.41 -7.52 0.40
CA THR A 207 -10.09 -7.09 1.77
C THR A 207 -9.29 -8.14 2.54
N ALA A 208 -9.00 -9.29 1.93
CA ALA A 208 -8.29 -10.38 2.57
C ALA A 208 -6.78 -10.31 2.30
N ALA A 209 -5.98 -10.45 3.36
CA ALA A 209 -4.55 -10.66 3.24
C ALA A 209 -4.25 -11.97 2.49
N VAL A 210 -3.23 -11.94 1.62
CA VAL A 210 -2.87 -13.13 0.83
C VAL A 210 -2.25 -14.20 1.73
N PRO A 211 -2.82 -15.42 1.77
CA PRO A 211 -2.23 -16.52 2.51
C PRO A 211 -0.76 -16.74 2.13
N GLY A 212 0.08 -16.90 3.14
CA GLY A 212 1.52 -17.12 2.97
C GLY A 212 2.37 -15.85 2.91
N LEU A 213 1.76 -14.64 2.71
CA LEU A 213 2.48 -13.36 2.80
C LEU A 213 2.35 -12.68 4.17
N ASN A 214 1.38 -13.10 4.97
CA ASN A 214 1.17 -12.60 6.34
C ASN A 214 1.50 -13.70 7.36
N GLY A 215 2.78 -14.08 7.45
CA GLY A 215 3.21 -15.12 8.36
C GLY A 215 4.72 -15.15 8.54
N ALA A 216 5.16 -15.94 9.53
CA ALA A 216 6.57 -16.04 9.89
C ALA A 216 7.49 -16.48 8.72
N GLU A 217 7.00 -17.29 7.78
CA GLU A 217 7.79 -17.72 6.62
C GLU A 217 8.09 -16.53 5.69
N ALA A 218 7.07 -15.77 5.31
CA ALA A 218 7.25 -14.59 4.48
C ALA A 218 8.12 -13.54 5.19
N ALA A 219 7.94 -13.37 6.49
CA ALA A 219 8.75 -12.49 7.32
C ALA A 219 10.24 -12.90 7.31
N ARG A 220 10.55 -14.20 7.42
CA ARG A 220 11.95 -14.70 7.30
C ARG A 220 12.53 -14.46 5.91
N LEU A 221 11.75 -14.69 4.86
CA LEU A 221 12.17 -14.41 3.49
C LEU A 221 12.45 -12.91 3.29
N ALA A 222 11.55 -12.05 3.74
CA ALA A 222 11.73 -10.60 3.70
C ALA A 222 12.98 -10.19 4.51
N LYS A 223 13.15 -10.69 5.74
CA LYS A 223 14.32 -10.43 6.58
C LYS A 223 15.62 -10.82 5.87
N SER A 224 15.65 -11.93 5.14
CA SER A 224 16.83 -12.36 4.38
C SER A 224 17.21 -11.40 3.22
N ARG A 225 16.32 -10.50 2.85
CA ARG A 225 16.50 -9.46 1.82
C ARG A 225 16.69 -8.06 2.39
N LEU A 226 16.61 -7.91 3.71
CA LEU A 226 16.92 -6.66 4.37
C LEU A 226 18.43 -6.54 4.65
N VAL A 227 18.93 -5.32 4.62
CA VAL A 227 20.23 -4.99 5.18
C VAL A 227 20.18 -5.12 6.72
N PRO A 228 21.31 -5.24 7.44
CA PRO A 228 21.30 -5.20 8.89
C PRO A 228 20.60 -3.95 9.42
N GLY A 229 19.64 -4.12 10.34
CA GLY A 229 18.78 -3.04 10.84
C GLY A 229 17.70 -2.57 9.89
N GLY A 230 17.53 -3.20 8.74
CA GLY A 230 16.46 -2.86 7.79
C GLY A 230 15.06 -3.07 8.35
N LEU A 231 14.08 -2.44 7.71
CA LEU A 231 12.69 -2.39 8.16
C LEU A 231 11.78 -3.26 7.31
N TYR A 232 10.94 -4.07 7.96
CA TYR A 232 9.80 -4.71 7.33
C TYR A 232 8.53 -4.00 7.76
N LEU A 233 7.82 -3.40 6.82
CA LEU A 233 6.58 -2.67 7.03
C LEU A 233 5.42 -3.46 6.45
N SER A 234 4.34 -3.63 7.19
CA SER A 234 3.16 -4.31 6.69
C SER A 234 1.93 -3.46 6.94
N ASN A 235 1.12 -3.26 5.89
CA ASN A 235 -0.25 -2.80 6.07
C ASN A 235 -1.05 -3.97 6.65
N ALA A 236 -1.62 -3.79 7.83
CA ALA A 236 -2.50 -4.76 8.47
C ALA A 236 -3.90 -4.16 8.59
N VAL A 237 -4.89 -4.89 8.12
CA VAL A 237 -6.29 -4.48 8.21
C VAL A 237 -6.94 -5.29 9.31
N ALA A 238 -7.52 -4.64 10.29
CA ALA A 238 -8.28 -5.28 11.35
C ALA A 238 -9.68 -4.68 11.45
N GLU A 239 -10.70 -5.54 11.55
CA GLU A 239 -12.02 -5.06 11.94
C GLU A 239 -11.99 -4.55 13.38
N PRO A 240 -12.77 -3.50 13.72
CA PRO A 240 -12.89 -3.02 15.09
C PRO A 240 -13.74 -3.99 15.94
N SER A 241 -13.17 -5.16 16.20
CA SER A 241 -13.78 -6.25 16.96
C SER A 241 -12.71 -6.99 17.77
N GLU A 242 -13.12 -7.77 18.78
CA GLU A 242 -12.19 -8.59 19.55
C GLU A 242 -11.42 -9.58 18.64
N GLU A 243 -12.10 -10.17 17.65
CA GLU A 243 -11.47 -11.11 16.71
C GLU A 243 -10.46 -10.40 15.80
N GLY A 244 -10.79 -9.19 15.29
CA GLY A 244 -9.88 -8.41 14.46
C GLY A 244 -8.62 -8.00 15.21
N TYR A 245 -8.77 -7.54 16.45
CA TYR A 245 -7.62 -7.20 17.30
C TYR A 245 -6.82 -8.44 17.72
N ALA A 246 -7.46 -9.58 17.98
CA ALA A 246 -6.77 -10.83 18.25
C ALA A 246 -5.96 -11.31 17.04
N ALA A 247 -6.49 -11.15 15.82
CA ALA A 247 -5.77 -11.46 14.59
C ALA A 247 -4.54 -10.56 14.39
N LEU A 248 -4.67 -9.25 14.64
CA LEU A 248 -3.55 -8.30 14.62
C LEU A 248 -2.47 -8.68 15.64
N LEU A 249 -2.86 -8.99 16.87
CA LEU A 249 -1.94 -9.47 17.92
C LEU A 249 -1.27 -10.79 17.53
N GLY A 250 -2.00 -11.72 16.92
CA GLY A 250 -1.43 -12.96 16.37
C GLY A 250 -0.34 -12.66 15.34
N TYR A 251 -0.61 -11.76 14.43
CA TYR A 251 0.35 -11.37 13.40
C TYR A 251 1.59 -10.69 14.00
N THR A 252 1.43 -9.80 14.98
CA THR A 252 2.59 -9.18 15.65
C THR A 252 3.47 -10.17 16.37
N ARG A 253 2.88 -11.21 17.00
CA ARG A 253 3.64 -12.31 17.63
C ARG A 253 4.42 -13.13 16.60
N GLU A 254 3.84 -13.42 15.43
CA GLU A 254 4.55 -14.11 14.35
C GLU A 254 5.75 -13.30 13.85
N LEU A 255 5.61 -11.98 13.73
CA LEU A 255 6.71 -11.09 13.39
C LEU A 255 7.77 -11.03 14.49
N GLY A 256 7.36 -10.99 15.77
CA GLY A 256 8.25 -11.02 16.94
C GLY A 256 9.04 -12.32 17.08
N ALA A 257 8.56 -13.43 16.49
CA ALA A 257 9.35 -14.66 16.38
C ALA A 257 10.48 -14.58 15.34
N VAL A 258 10.49 -13.53 14.49
CA VAL A 258 11.46 -13.35 13.40
C VAL A 258 12.34 -12.13 13.65
N PHE A 259 11.77 -11.03 14.09
CA PHE A 259 12.45 -9.76 14.33
C PHE A 259 12.54 -9.45 15.84
N ALA A 260 13.57 -8.71 16.22
CA ALA A 260 13.79 -8.35 17.62
C ALA A 260 12.76 -7.36 18.17
N ARG A 261 12.17 -6.53 17.30
CA ARG A 261 11.20 -5.49 17.67
C ARG A 261 10.06 -5.44 16.68
N VAL A 262 8.85 -5.21 17.20
CA VAL A 262 7.63 -5.01 16.42
C VAL A 262 6.89 -3.81 16.99
N HIS A 263 6.56 -2.86 16.13
CA HIS A 263 5.82 -1.64 16.45
C HIS A 263 4.53 -1.63 15.68
N VAL A 264 3.45 -1.13 16.28
CA VAL A 264 2.15 -0.98 15.63
C VAL A 264 1.70 0.47 15.75
N ILE A 265 1.28 1.04 14.64
CA ILE A 265 0.85 2.44 14.52
C ILE A 265 -0.51 2.44 13.84
N ALA A 266 -1.49 3.17 14.38
CA ALA A 266 -2.78 3.35 13.71
C ALA A 266 -2.59 4.16 12.42
N ALA A 267 -3.16 3.68 11.33
CA ALA A 267 -3.07 4.29 10.00
C ALA A 267 -4.47 4.50 9.39
N ASN A 268 -5.42 4.93 10.23
CA ASN A 268 -6.82 5.02 9.89
C ASN A 268 -7.10 6.18 8.92
N ASP A 269 -8.01 5.95 8.00
CA ASP A 269 -8.53 6.94 7.08
C ASP A 269 -9.97 7.30 7.45
N SER A 270 -10.19 8.55 7.86
CA SER A 270 -11.53 9.05 8.18
C SER A 270 -12.42 9.22 6.94
N ASP A 271 -11.82 9.43 5.77
CA ASP A 271 -12.52 9.82 4.55
C ASP A 271 -13.00 8.63 3.71
N PHE A 272 -12.26 7.52 3.73
CA PHE A 272 -12.57 6.30 2.98
C PHE A 272 -12.98 5.11 3.87
N GLY A 273 -13.29 5.39 5.11
CA GLY A 273 -13.39 4.49 6.24
C GLY A 273 -14.31 3.28 6.10
N GLY A 274 -13.95 2.24 6.82
CA GLY A 274 -14.72 1.00 7.03
C GLY A 274 -13.93 -0.07 7.75
N GLU A 275 -12.62 -0.11 7.58
CA GLU A 275 -11.71 -1.02 8.25
C GLU A 275 -10.57 -0.20 8.84
N ASP A 276 -10.10 -0.60 10.01
CA ASP A 276 -8.97 0.07 10.63
C ASP A 276 -7.68 -0.47 10.02
N ASN A 277 -6.89 0.41 9.40
CA ASN A 277 -5.55 0.09 8.93
C ASN A 277 -4.54 0.33 10.05
N TYR A 278 -3.59 -0.57 10.15
CA TYR A 278 -2.46 -0.50 11.06
C TYR A 278 -1.17 -0.67 10.27
N LEU A 279 -0.22 0.21 10.50
CA LEU A 279 1.14 -0.02 10.08
C LEU A 279 1.85 -0.86 11.12
N VAL A 280 2.32 -2.04 10.73
CA VAL A 280 3.18 -2.88 11.56
C VAL A 280 4.60 -2.77 11.05
N ILE A 281 5.54 -2.32 11.90
CA ILE A 281 6.96 -2.20 11.59
C ILE A 281 7.73 -3.23 12.38
N ALA A 282 8.44 -4.13 11.70
CA ALA A 282 9.30 -5.13 12.34
C ALA A 282 10.77 -4.91 11.93
N THR A 283 11.69 -4.97 12.89
CA THR A 283 13.10 -4.69 12.68
C THR A 283 14.00 -5.31 13.75
N ASP A 284 15.28 -5.51 13.43
CA ASP A 284 16.31 -5.81 14.44
C ASP A 284 17.04 -4.53 14.90
N GLY A 285 16.80 -3.39 14.24
CA GLY A 285 17.37 -2.10 14.62
C GLY A 285 16.72 -1.53 15.89
N ASP A 286 17.45 -0.65 16.59
CA ASP A 286 16.95 0.06 17.76
C ASP A 286 16.48 1.46 17.39
N TYR A 287 15.23 1.53 16.90
CA TYR A 287 14.62 2.76 16.40
C TYR A 287 13.42 3.13 17.27
N ALA A 288 13.19 4.43 17.43
CA ALA A 288 11.97 4.96 18.01
C ALA A 288 11.05 5.46 16.88
N PHE A 289 9.78 5.11 16.97
CA PHE A 289 8.73 5.58 16.05
C PHE A 289 7.68 6.35 16.84
N SER A 290 7.11 7.37 16.19
CA SER A 290 6.03 8.18 16.76
C SER A 290 4.70 7.40 16.72
N ASP A 291 3.80 7.72 17.66
CA ASP A 291 2.41 7.22 17.70
C ASP A 291 2.29 5.68 17.79
N VAL A 292 3.30 5.02 18.36
CA VAL A 292 3.25 3.58 18.59
C VAL A 292 2.17 3.26 19.62
N ILE A 293 1.29 2.33 19.27
CA ILE A 293 0.26 1.82 20.19
C ILE A 293 0.94 0.89 21.19
N PRO A 294 0.84 1.15 22.51
CA PRO A 294 1.36 0.21 23.51
C PRO A 294 0.50 -1.06 23.47
N PHE A 295 1.11 -2.17 23.08
CA PHE A 295 0.52 -3.48 23.30
C PHE A 295 0.99 -3.98 24.66
N ALA A 296 0.05 -4.38 25.53
CA ALA A 296 0.39 -5.14 26.72
C ALA A 296 0.96 -6.51 26.28
N GLU A 297 2.13 -6.85 26.81
CA GLU A 297 2.79 -8.15 26.63
C GLU A 297 1.91 -9.32 27.11
#